data_634fc9984353a7dff9a89ed4a24f7be5
#
_entry.id   634fc9984353a7dff9a89ed4a24f7be5
#
_cell.length_a   1.000
_cell.length_b   1.000
_cell.length_c   1.000
_cell.angle_alpha   90.00
_cell.angle_beta   90.00
_cell.angle_gamma   90.00
#
_symmetry.space_group_name_H-M   'P 1'
#
loop_
_entity.id
_entity.type
_entity.pdbx_description
1 polymer ?
#
loop_
_entity_poly.entity_id
_entity_poly.type
_entity_poly.pdbx_seq_one_letter_code
_entity_poly.pdbx_strand_id
1 'polypeptide(L)'
;MPAVAENTVFVGSCAGTFYAFDKATGAVRWSYDIRKDGKQTSFHGNPLITDDLILIGTDHSCAPDGVGHVYAFERSTGKVRWKYRTTSVPTDIVRIGENVYFGSFQDNWYALKIRTGELVWKFSTGASNEECHFVRSPVADQTYLYLTGLDGVIYSLDAKSGRIAWKKKLPAPASTALALTDKMLFVGANDNRIYRLNTETGNTVAELPVEALPLGRITLTANGLMLLLENQTERWGYVVSLTTDLKPIWRQKFSPEWASERPTVLGESVIVGNCRGEVAALSASDGTSQWKLSLKGCIRSIENSENRVFIGVQEGTIYAYDLPPKH
;
A
#
# COMPACT_ATOMS: atom_id res chain seq x y z
N MET A 1 -6.45 5.04 0.90
CA MET A 1 -6.36 5.43 -0.53
C MET A 1 -7.66 5.07 -1.23
N PRO A 2 -8.05 5.70 -2.35
CA PRO A 2 -9.21 5.26 -3.12
C PRO A 2 -8.98 3.89 -3.75
N ALA A 3 -10.06 3.15 -3.97
CA ALA A 3 -10.05 1.94 -4.76
C ALA A 3 -11.25 1.99 -5.70
N VAL A 4 -11.11 1.50 -6.93
CA VAL A 4 -12.13 1.64 -7.96
C VAL A 4 -12.57 0.26 -8.44
N ALA A 5 -13.88 0.03 -8.44
CA ALA A 5 -14.48 -1.13 -9.06
C ALA A 5 -15.73 -0.73 -9.84
N GLU A 6 -15.79 -1.14 -11.09
CA GLU A 6 -16.89 -0.81 -12.00
C GLU A 6 -17.20 0.71 -11.98
N ASN A 7 -18.40 1.07 -11.57
CA ASN A 7 -18.87 2.46 -11.51
C ASN A 7 -18.78 3.07 -10.11
N THR A 8 -17.92 2.55 -9.21
CA THR A 8 -17.85 3.02 -7.83
C THR A 8 -16.42 3.26 -7.40
N VAL A 9 -16.20 4.40 -6.73
CA VAL A 9 -14.94 4.76 -6.06
C VAL A 9 -15.15 4.59 -4.55
N PHE A 10 -14.33 3.78 -3.90
CA PHE A 10 -14.34 3.54 -2.46
C PHE A 10 -13.18 4.24 -1.80
N VAL A 11 -13.42 4.94 -0.70
CA VAL A 11 -12.36 5.65 0.02
C VAL A 11 -12.68 5.80 1.50
N GLY A 12 -11.67 5.58 2.34
CA GLY A 12 -11.69 5.93 3.75
C GLY A 12 -11.13 7.33 3.98
N SER A 13 -11.83 8.13 4.75
CA SER A 13 -11.36 9.46 5.17
C SER A 13 -10.62 9.41 6.51
N CYS A 14 -9.65 10.31 6.71
CA CYS A 14 -9.02 10.50 8.02
C CYS A 14 -9.98 11.08 9.08
N ALA A 15 -11.23 11.39 8.71
CA ALA A 15 -12.29 11.82 9.61
C ALA A 15 -13.22 10.67 10.05
N GLY A 16 -12.85 9.42 9.78
CA GLY A 16 -13.57 8.23 10.23
C GLY A 16 -14.79 7.84 9.41
N THR A 17 -14.95 8.36 8.20
CA THR A 17 -16.05 7.94 7.32
C THR A 17 -15.52 7.20 6.11
N PHE A 18 -16.10 6.06 5.83
CA PHE A 18 -15.86 5.30 4.61
C PHE A 18 -16.97 5.61 3.61
N TYR A 19 -16.58 5.92 2.38
CA TYR A 19 -17.50 6.35 1.32
C TYR A 19 -17.45 5.43 0.11
N ALA A 20 -18.59 5.28 -0.55
CA ALA A 20 -18.70 4.82 -1.91
C ALA A 20 -19.31 5.93 -2.76
N PHE A 21 -18.57 6.38 -3.76
CA PHE A 21 -19.01 7.42 -4.68
C PHE A 21 -19.33 6.82 -6.05
N ASP A 22 -20.31 7.38 -6.73
CA ASP A 22 -20.51 7.14 -8.15
C ASP A 22 -19.29 7.67 -8.94
N LYS A 23 -18.67 6.82 -9.75
CA LYS A 23 -17.44 7.14 -10.50
C LYS A 23 -17.63 8.27 -11.51
N ALA A 24 -18.81 8.38 -12.12
CA ALA A 24 -19.09 9.36 -13.15
C ALA A 24 -19.45 10.73 -12.59
N THR A 25 -20.30 10.74 -11.54
CA THR A 25 -20.91 11.98 -11.03
C THR A 25 -20.28 12.49 -9.74
N GLY A 26 -19.53 11.63 -9.01
CA GLY A 26 -19.03 11.95 -7.67
C GLY A 26 -20.10 11.93 -6.57
N ALA A 27 -21.34 11.56 -6.89
CA ALA A 27 -22.40 11.46 -5.90
C ALA A 27 -22.16 10.34 -4.90
N VAL A 28 -22.48 10.57 -3.62
CA VAL A 28 -22.38 9.53 -2.58
C VAL A 28 -23.45 8.48 -2.81
N ARG A 29 -23.05 7.23 -3.04
CA ARG A 29 -23.95 6.07 -3.10
C ARG A 29 -24.31 5.56 -1.72
N TRP A 30 -23.30 5.45 -0.85
CA TRP A 30 -23.44 5.14 0.56
C TRP A 30 -22.22 5.61 1.35
N SER A 31 -22.37 5.71 2.65
CA SER A 31 -21.28 6.00 3.57
C SER A 31 -21.47 5.30 4.92
N TYR A 32 -20.37 5.10 5.63
CA TYR A 32 -20.37 4.49 6.96
C TYR A 32 -19.40 5.22 7.89
N ASP A 33 -19.93 5.72 9.01
CA ASP A 33 -19.13 6.37 10.05
C ASP A 33 -18.67 5.31 11.07
N ILE A 34 -17.36 5.02 11.09
CA ILE A 34 -16.78 4.03 12.02
C ILE A 34 -16.70 4.54 13.47
N ARG A 35 -16.80 5.84 13.71
CA ARG A 35 -16.75 6.42 15.07
C ARG A 35 -17.90 5.95 15.96
N LYS A 36 -19.00 5.52 15.36
CA LYS A 36 -20.12 4.91 16.09
C LYS A 36 -19.80 3.54 16.69
N ASP A 37 -18.72 2.89 16.23
CA ASP A 37 -18.30 1.56 16.67
C ASP A 37 -17.15 1.58 17.67
N GLY A 38 -16.61 2.76 17.99
CA GLY A 38 -15.51 2.91 18.94
C GLY A 38 -14.69 4.17 18.75
N LYS A 39 -13.43 4.12 19.20
CA LYS A 39 -12.52 5.27 19.16
C LYS A 39 -11.73 5.40 17.85
N GLN A 40 -11.86 4.47 16.93
CA GLN A 40 -11.16 4.54 15.64
C GLN A 40 -11.62 5.75 14.82
N THR A 41 -10.67 6.41 14.18
CA THR A 41 -10.92 7.69 13.49
C THR A 41 -10.42 7.74 12.06
N SER A 42 -9.64 6.74 11.60
CA SER A 42 -8.96 6.83 10.30
C SER A 42 -8.81 5.49 9.60
N PHE A 43 -8.39 5.58 8.34
CA PHE A 43 -8.10 4.47 7.45
C PHE A 43 -6.75 4.74 6.76
N HIS A 44 -5.81 3.82 6.87
CA HIS A 44 -4.49 3.96 6.23
C HIS A 44 -4.24 2.95 5.09
N GLY A 45 -4.77 1.73 5.20
CA GLY A 45 -4.65 0.72 4.15
C GLY A 45 -5.56 0.98 2.94
N ASN A 46 -5.27 0.29 1.86
CA ASN A 46 -6.16 0.24 0.69
C ASN A 46 -7.33 -0.72 0.93
N PRO A 47 -8.54 -0.38 0.47
CA PRO A 47 -9.65 -1.31 0.46
C PRO A 47 -9.35 -2.52 -0.44
N LEU A 48 -9.60 -3.73 0.06
CA LEU A 48 -9.66 -4.93 -0.75
C LEU A 48 -11.07 -5.07 -1.34
N ILE A 49 -11.17 -5.09 -2.66
CA ILE A 49 -12.45 -5.23 -3.36
C ILE A 49 -12.63 -6.67 -3.82
N THR A 50 -13.80 -7.23 -3.56
CA THR A 50 -14.26 -8.51 -4.12
C THR A 50 -15.57 -8.31 -4.89
N ASP A 51 -16.15 -9.37 -5.40
CA ASP A 51 -17.41 -9.28 -6.16
C ASP A 51 -18.54 -8.70 -5.31
N ASP A 52 -18.65 -9.09 -4.03
CA ASP A 52 -19.73 -8.73 -3.11
C ASP A 52 -19.31 -7.93 -1.87
N LEU A 53 -18.02 -7.92 -1.52
CA LEU A 53 -17.50 -7.29 -0.32
C LEU A 53 -16.43 -6.23 -0.60
N ILE A 54 -16.36 -5.26 0.31
CA ILE A 54 -15.23 -4.36 0.48
C ILE A 54 -14.67 -4.58 1.88
N LEU A 55 -13.37 -4.88 1.97
CA LEU A 55 -12.69 -5.05 3.24
C LEU A 55 -11.69 -3.92 3.46
N ILE A 56 -11.66 -3.37 4.67
CA ILE A 56 -10.72 -2.31 5.03
C ILE A 56 -10.39 -2.34 6.52
N GLY A 57 -9.13 -2.06 6.83
CA GLY A 57 -8.65 -1.85 8.19
C GLY A 57 -8.84 -0.42 8.66
N THR A 58 -9.11 -0.26 9.95
CA THR A 58 -9.22 1.06 10.60
C THR A 58 -8.17 1.20 11.68
N ASP A 59 -7.82 2.44 11.99
CA ASP A 59 -6.96 2.74 13.11
C ASP A 59 -7.50 3.89 14.00
N HIS A 60 -6.94 3.99 15.20
CA HIS A 60 -7.19 5.07 16.14
C HIS A 60 -5.90 5.77 16.53
N SER A 61 -4.92 4.97 16.90
CA SER A 61 -3.60 5.43 17.30
C SER A 61 -2.63 4.25 17.27
N CYS A 62 -1.36 4.56 17.29
CA CYS A 62 -0.30 3.56 17.44
C CYS A 62 -0.10 3.11 18.90
N ALA A 63 -0.83 3.69 19.86
CA ALA A 63 -0.72 3.29 21.25
C ALA A 63 -1.04 1.79 21.44
N PRO A 64 -0.43 1.13 22.43
CA PRO A 64 -0.64 -0.30 22.70
C PRO A 64 -2.11 -0.67 22.96
N ASP A 65 -2.90 0.28 23.49
CA ASP A 65 -4.34 0.16 23.72
C ASP A 65 -5.20 0.66 22.54
N GLY A 66 -4.56 1.07 21.45
CA GLY A 66 -5.25 1.51 20.23
C GLY A 66 -6.18 0.43 19.70
N VAL A 67 -7.44 0.79 19.48
CA VAL A 67 -8.47 -0.10 18.95
C VAL A 67 -8.62 0.14 17.46
N GLY A 68 -8.57 -0.94 16.69
CA GLY A 68 -8.91 -0.95 15.27
C GLY A 68 -9.86 -2.10 14.96
N HIS A 69 -10.39 -2.07 13.78
CA HIS A 69 -11.22 -3.15 13.24
C HIS A 69 -10.83 -3.41 11.78
N VAL A 70 -11.05 -4.64 11.35
CA VAL A 70 -11.26 -4.93 9.94
C VAL A 70 -12.75 -5.03 9.72
N TYR A 71 -13.26 -4.26 8.77
CA TYR A 71 -14.65 -4.30 8.32
C TYR A 71 -14.74 -5.04 7.00
N ALA A 72 -15.80 -5.83 6.84
CA ALA A 72 -16.31 -6.26 5.55
C ALA A 72 -17.68 -5.63 5.33
N PHE A 73 -17.75 -4.74 4.36
CA PHE A 73 -19.00 -4.12 3.93
C PHE A 73 -19.56 -4.85 2.71
N GLU A 74 -20.87 -4.97 2.62
CA GLU A 74 -21.53 -5.29 1.35
C GLU A 74 -21.24 -4.18 0.35
N ARG A 75 -20.62 -4.53 -0.78
CA ARG A 75 -20.14 -3.56 -1.78
C ARG A 75 -21.25 -2.66 -2.31
N SER A 76 -22.44 -3.18 -2.52
CA SER A 76 -23.58 -2.44 -3.09
C SER A 76 -24.29 -1.53 -2.10
N THR A 77 -24.33 -1.88 -0.81
CA THR A 77 -25.19 -1.22 0.19
C THR A 77 -24.43 -0.50 1.30
N GLY A 78 -23.16 -0.85 1.52
CA GLY A 78 -22.39 -0.37 2.66
C GLY A 78 -22.79 -0.96 4.01
N LYS A 79 -23.69 -1.98 4.02
CA LYS A 79 -24.00 -2.70 5.25
C LYS A 79 -22.81 -3.50 5.73
N VAL A 80 -22.57 -3.47 7.04
CA VAL A 80 -21.52 -4.31 7.65
C VAL A 80 -21.97 -5.76 7.65
N ARG A 81 -21.24 -6.61 6.92
CA ARG A 81 -21.42 -8.07 6.93
C ARG A 81 -20.82 -8.66 8.21
N TRP A 82 -19.59 -8.25 8.51
CA TRP A 82 -18.89 -8.58 9.74
C TRP A 82 -17.84 -7.52 10.06
N LYS A 83 -17.41 -7.49 11.31
CA LYS A 83 -16.25 -6.71 11.76
C LYS A 83 -15.43 -7.53 12.74
N TYR A 84 -14.10 -7.46 12.62
CA TYR A 84 -13.15 -8.13 13.48
C TYR A 84 -12.37 -7.10 14.28
N ARG A 85 -12.46 -7.18 15.62
CA ARG A 85 -11.74 -6.27 16.52
C ARG A 85 -10.30 -6.69 16.71
N THR A 86 -9.37 -5.76 16.57
CA THR A 86 -7.94 -5.92 16.84
C THR A 86 -7.36 -4.60 17.32
N THR A 87 -6.04 -4.45 17.35
CA THR A 87 -5.38 -3.14 17.41
C THR A 87 -5.44 -2.47 16.05
N SER A 88 -5.00 -1.20 15.98
CA SER A 88 -5.00 -0.44 14.71
C SER A 88 -4.40 -1.21 13.54
N VAL A 89 -5.05 -1.16 12.37
CA VAL A 89 -4.69 -1.90 11.15
C VAL A 89 -4.24 -0.92 10.07
N PRO A 90 -2.93 -0.62 9.96
CA PRO A 90 -2.42 0.33 8.97
C PRO A 90 -2.14 -0.31 7.61
N THR A 91 -2.13 -1.64 7.53
CA THR A 91 -1.73 -2.36 6.32
C THR A 91 -2.89 -2.53 5.34
N ASP A 92 -2.54 -2.79 4.09
CA ASP A 92 -3.49 -3.37 3.14
C ASP A 92 -3.92 -4.76 3.61
N ILE A 93 -5.07 -5.17 3.12
CA ILE A 93 -5.59 -6.53 3.27
C ILE A 93 -5.31 -7.27 1.97
N VAL A 94 -4.62 -8.41 2.04
CA VAL A 94 -4.40 -9.28 0.89
C VAL A 94 -5.24 -10.53 0.98
N ARG A 95 -5.58 -11.15 -0.16
CA ARG A 95 -6.43 -12.34 -0.24
C ARG A 95 -5.70 -13.51 -0.86
N ILE A 96 -5.86 -14.70 -0.26
CA ILE A 96 -5.51 -15.99 -0.86
C ILE A 96 -6.70 -16.93 -0.68
N GLY A 97 -7.34 -17.30 -1.77
CA GLY A 97 -8.53 -18.17 -1.74
C GLY A 97 -9.65 -17.59 -0.87
N GLU A 98 -10.06 -18.32 0.16
CA GLU A 98 -11.14 -17.97 1.09
C GLU A 98 -10.67 -17.22 2.35
N ASN A 99 -9.39 -16.87 2.42
CA ASN A 99 -8.83 -16.16 3.55
C ASN A 99 -8.30 -14.77 3.15
N VAL A 100 -8.33 -13.86 4.14
CA VAL A 100 -7.73 -12.53 4.04
C VAL A 100 -6.68 -12.35 5.13
N TYR A 101 -5.64 -11.57 4.83
CA TYR A 101 -4.46 -11.42 5.66
C TYR A 101 -4.10 -9.94 5.82
N PHE A 102 -3.71 -9.55 7.03
CA PHE A 102 -3.33 -8.17 7.35
C PHE A 102 -2.44 -8.11 8.59
N GLY A 103 -1.74 -7.00 8.75
CA GLY A 103 -0.92 -6.69 9.92
C GLY A 103 -1.53 -5.57 10.76
N SER A 104 -1.27 -5.60 12.08
CA SER A 104 -1.65 -4.54 13.00
C SER A 104 -0.43 -3.79 13.55
N PHE A 105 -0.63 -2.62 14.12
CA PHE A 105 0.44 -1.79 14.71
C PHE A 105 1.27 -2.50 15.79
N GLN A 106 0.72 -3.52 16.44
CA GLN A 106 1.44 -4.32 17.45
C GLN A 106 2.23 -5.48 16.83
N ASP A 107 2.55 -5.39 15.53
CA ASP A 107 3.25 -6.41 14.76
C ASP A 107 2.63 -7.82 14.90
N ASN A 108 1.31 -7.83 15.00
CA ASN A 108 0.51 -9.03 14.92
C ASN A 108 -0.08 -9.17 13.52
N TRP A 109 -0.04 -10.38 13.00
CA TRP A 109 -0.51 -10.74 11.68
C TRP A 109 -1.65 -11.73 11.80
N TYR A 110 -2.66 -11.57 10.97
CA TYR A 110 -3.91 -12.31 11.09
C TYR A 110 -4.32 -12.93 9.76
N ALA A 111 -4.92 -14.10 9.83
CA ALA A 111 -5.71 -14.67 8.74
C ALA A 111 -7.16 -14.80 9.21
N LEU A 112 -8.10 -14.30 8.44
CA LEU A 112 -9.54 -14.43 8.69
C LEU A 112 -10.22 -15.06 7.49
N LYS A 113 -11.34 -15.76 7.73
CA LYS A 113 -12.26 -16.18 6.67
C LYS A 113 -12.92 -14.95 6.04
N ILE A 114 -12.79 -14.80 4.73
CA ILE A 114 -13.29 -13.60 4.02
C ILE A 114 -14.80 -13.40 4.16
N ARG A 115 -15.60 -14.48 4.24
CA ARG A 115 -17.06 -14.40 4.30
C ARG A 115 -17.62 -14.19 5.71
N THR A 116 -16.93 -14.64 6.74
CA THR A 116 -17.45 -14.66 8.12
C THR A 116 -16.65 -13.80 9.11
N GLY A 117 -15.40 -13.44 8.76
CA GLY A 117 -14.49 -12.75 9.68
C GLY A 117 -13.93 -13.65 10.81
N GLU A 118 -14.16 -14.97 10.75
CA GLU A 118 -13.63 -15.92 11.72
C GLU A 118 -12.11 -16.00 11.63
N LEU A 119 -11.46 -16.01 12.80
CA LEU A 119 -10.00 -16.15 12.91
C LEU A 119 -9.57 -17.54 12.49
N VAL A 120 -8.65 -17.59 11.52
CA VAL A 120 -7.97 -18.83 11.10
C VAL A 120 -6.69 -19.01 11.91
N TRP A 121 -5.83 -18.00 11.94
CA TRP A 121 -4.63 -17.97 12.75
C TRP A 121 -4.19 -16.53 13.05
N LYS A 122 -3.34 -16.41 14.07
CA LYS A 122 -2.63 -15.20 14.45
C LYS A 122 -1.15 -15.53 14.59
N PHE A 123 -0.28 -14.69 14.04
CA PHE A 123 1.16 -14.74 14.19
C PHE A 123 1.64 -13.41 14.81
N SER A 124 2.62 -13.47 15.71
CA SER A 124 3.28 -12.29 16.27
C SER A 124 4.79 -12.42 16.11
N THR A 125 5.46 -11.36 15.68
CA THR A 125 6.92 -11.32 15.67
C THR A 125 7.50 -11.18 17.07
N GLY A 126 6.69 -10.66 18.01
CA GLY A 126 7.11 -10.35 19.38
C GLY A 126 7.81 -8.99 19.50
N ALA A 127 7.92 -8.23 18.40
CA ALA A 127 8.50 -6.89 18.45
C ALA A 127 7.53 -5.91 19.14
N SER A 128 8.08 -5.01 19.97
CA SER A 128 7.34 -3.85 20.51
C SER A 128 7.26 -2.73 19.49
N ASN A 129 6.14 -2.00 19.49
CA ASN A 129 5.94 -0.82 18.66
C ASN A 129 5.69 0.45 19.50
N GLU A 130 6.53 0.70 20.48
CA GLU A 130 6.43 1.87 21.36
C GLU A 130 6.69 3.19 20.62
N GLU A 131 7.51 3.15 19.55
CA GLU A 131 7.87 4.31 18.72
C GLU A 131 6.90 4.58 17.57
N CYS A 132 5.78 3.85 17.51
CA CYS A 132 4.75 4.05 16.48
C CYS A 132 5.21 3.88 15.04
N HIS A 133 6.10 2.95 14.78
CA HIS A 133 6.53 2.63 13.42
C HIS A 133 5.37 1.97 12.63
N PHE A 134 5.24 2.39 11.38
CA PHE A 134 4.23 1.79 10.49
C PHE A 134 4.63 0.38 10.07
N VAL A 135 3.77 -0.58 10.37
CA VAL A 135 3.84 -1.94 9.82
C VAL A 135 3.56 -1.88 8.33
N ARG A 136 4.42 -2.48 7.52
CA ARG A 136 4.29 -2.45 6.06
C ARG A 136 3.26 -3.47 5.57
N SER A 137 2.58 -3.14 4.48
CA SER A 137 1.61 -4.06 3.87
C SER A 137 2.28 -5.35 3.41
N PRO A 138 1.64 -6.52 3.64
CA PRO A 138 2.16 -7.79 3.18
C PRO A 138 1.93 -7.97 1.68
N VAL A 139 2.65 -8.94 1.10
CA VAL A 139 2.36 -9.48 -0.22
C VAL A 139 2.18 -10.99 -0.13
N ALA A 140 1.51 -11.59 -1.09
CA ALA A 140 1.20 -13.01 -1.04
C ALA A 140 1.20 -13.64 -2.44
N ASP A 141 1.62 -14.89 -2.51
CA ASP A 141 1.32 -15.80 -3.63
C ASP A 141 0.17 -16.75 -3.27
N GLN A 142 0.01 -17.84 -3.98
CA GLN A 142 -1.05 -18.82 -3.72
C GLN A 142 -0.83 -19.64 -2.43
N THR A 143 0.38 -19.65 -1.89
CA THR A 143 0.79 -20.55 -0.80
C THR A 143 1.33 -19.80 0.41
N TYR A 144 2.05 -18.72 0.20
CA TYR A 144 2.79 -18.01 1.23
C TYR A 144 2.38 -16.55 1.36
N LEU A 145 2.38 -16.07 2.61
CA LEU A 145 2.30 -14.67 2.97
C LEU A 145 3.72 -14.18 3.30
N TYR A 146 4.13 -13.08 2.66
CA TYR A 146 5.41 -12.45 2.92
C TYR A 146 5.20 -11.12 3.63
N LEU A 147 5.91 -10.88 4.70
CA LEU A 147 5.76 -9.70 5.54
C LEU A 147 7.10 -9.21 6.11
N THR A 148 7.14 -7.97 6.51
CA THR A 148 8.27 -7.35 7.21
C THR A 148 7.88 -7.10 8.66
N GLY A 149 8.60 -7.70 9.60
CA GLY A 149 8.42 -7.43 11.02
C GLY A 149 9.12 -6.14 11.44
N LEU A 150 8.64 -5.54 12.52
CA LEU A 150 9.29 -4.37 13.15
C LEU A 150 10.64 -4.74 13.76
N ASP A 151 10.90 -6.03 13.99
CA ASP A 151 12.22 -6.56 14.37
C ASP A 151 13.26 -6.51 13.23
N GLY A 152 12.85 -6.01 12.05
CA GLY A 152 13.69 -5.92 10.85
C GLY A 152 13.92 -7.26 10.16
N VAL A 153 13.04 -8.23 10.41
CA VAL A 153 13.07 -9.56 9.78
C VAL A 153 11.98 -9.66 8.72
N ILE A 154 12.31 -10.25 7.59
CA ILE A 154 11.33 -10.65 6.58
C ILE A 154 10.91 -12.09 6.89
N TYR A 155 9.63 -12.33 6.90
CA TYR A 155 9.02 -13.63 7.14
C TYR A 155 8.29 -14.12 5.91
N SER A 156 8.40 -15.41 5.64
CA SER A 156 7.48 -16.16 4.79
C SER A 156 6.68 -17.09 5.69
N LEU A 157 5.36 -16.93 5.68
CA LEU A 157 4.44 -17.74 6.45
C LEU A 157 3.61 -18.60 5.50
N ASP A 158 3.44 -19.87 5.83
CA ASP A 158 2.45 -20.73 5.19
C ASP A 158 1.06 -20.11 5.40
N ALA A 159 0.37 -19.78 4.32
CA ALA A 159 -0.88 -19.02 4.36
C ALA A 159 -2.03 -19.77 5.05
N LYS A 160 -2.02 -21.10 5.05
CA LYS A 160 -3.06 -21.92 5.68
C LYS A 160 -2.88 -22.02 7.20
N SER A 161 -1.64 -22.14 7.65
CA SER A 161 -1.34 -22.45 9.06
C SER A 161 -0.69 -21.30 9.84
N GLY A 162 -0.18 -20.27 9.19
CA GLY A 162 0.57 -19.18 9.82
C GLY A 162 1.96 -19.61 10.31
N ARG A 163 2.43 -20.81 9.98
CA ARG A 163 3.76 -21.30 10.36
C ARG A 163 4.83 -20.67 9.51
N ILE A 164 5.98 -20.37 10.13
CA ILE A 164 7.13 -19.81 9.43
C ILE A 164 7.70 -20.88 8.48
N ALA A 165 7.72 -20.57 7.17
CA ALA A 165 8.43 -21.36 6.18
C ALA A 165 9.92 -20.99 6.18
N TRP A 166 10.20 -19.70 6.15
CA TRP A 166 11.54 -19.15 6.33
C TRP A 166 11.48 -17.73 6.92
N LYS A 167 12.61 -17.28 7.45
CA LYS A 167 12.82 -15.90 7.91
C LYS A 167 14.20 -15.39 7.54
N LYS A 168 14.30 -14.10 7.23
CA LYS A 168 15.54 -13.43 6.81
C LYS A 168 15.71 -12.12 7.54
N LYS A 169 16.75 -11.97 8.33
CA LYS A 169 17.18 -10.68 8.89
C LYS A 169 17.93 -9.92 7.82
N LEU A 170 17.49 -8.67 7.55
CA LEU A 170 18.25 -7.73 6.74
C LEU A 170 19.28 -6.99 7.60
N PRO A 171 20.33 -6.40 6.99
CA PRO A 171 21.30 -5.55 7.70
C PRO A 171 20.66 -4.33 8.37
N ALA A 172 19.57 -3.80 7.80
CA ALA A 172 18.77 -2.74 8.35
C ALA A 172 17.26 -3.02 8.15
N PRO A 173 16.37 -2.40 8.95
CA PRO A 173 14.93 -2.56 8.77
C PRO A 173 14.45 -2.15 7.38
N ALA A 174 13.39 -2.81 6.91
CA ALA A 174 12.75 -2.47 5.65
C ALA A 174 12.17 -1.05 5.69
N SER A 175 12.45 -0.24 4.68
CA SER A 175 11.90 1.11 4.50
C SER A 175 10.72 1.14 3.52
N THR A 176 10.62 0.14 2.65
CA THR A 176 9.49 -0.01 1.71
C THR A 176 8.61 -1.20 2.09
N ALA A 177 7.37 -1.22 1.55
CA ALA A 177 6.62 -2.47 1.47
C ALA A 177 7.31 -3.42 0.49
N LEU A 178 7.05 -4.72 0.65
CA LEU A 178 7.53 -5.76 -0.27
C LEU A 178 6.85 -5.63 -1.63
N ALA A 179 7.58 -5.99 -2.69
CA ALA A 179 6.98 -6.27 -3.99
C ALA A 179 7.31 -7.72 -4.39
N LEU A 180 6.37 -8.40 -5.01
CA LEU A 180 6.44 -9.83 -5.30
C LEU A 180 6.26 -10.09 -6.78
N THR A 181 7.19 -10.81 -7.38
CA THR A 181 7.03 -11.53 -8.65
C THR A 181 6.89 -13.04 -8.37
N ASP A 182 6.73 -13.86 -9.40
CA ASP A 182 6.54 -15.31 -9.23
C ASP A 182 7.61 -15.99 -8.36
N LYS A 183 8.86 -15.52 -8.39
CA LYS A 183 9.98 -16.15 -7.68
C LYS A 183 10.84 -15.19 -6.86
N MET A 184 10.56 -13.91 -6.88
CA MET A 184 11.40 -12.91 -6.24
C MET A 184 10.61 -11.92 -5.42
N LEU A 185 11.16 -11.58 -4.25
CA LEU A 185 10.75 -10.46 -3.42
C LEU A 185 11.74 -9.32 -3.58
N PHE A 186 11.20 -8.10 -3.61
CA PHE A 186 11.99 -6.87 -3.63
C PHE A 186 11.63 -6.02 -2.42
N VAL A 187 12.64 -5.43 -1.81
CA VAL A 187 12.47 -4.56 -0.64
C VAL A 187 13.59 -3.54 -0.56
N GLY A 188 13.25 -2.29 -0.28
CA GLY A 188 14.19 -1.26 0.13
C GLY A 188 14.38 -1.27 1.64
N ALA A 189 15.58 -0.93 2.12
CA ALA A 189 15.90 -0.90 3.52
C ALA A 189 16.60 0.41 3.95
N ASN A 190 16.64 0.64 5.27
CA ASN A 190 17.16 1.88 5.86
C ASN A 190 18.70 2.05 5.71
N ASP A 191 19.39 1.06 5.15
CA ASP A 191 20.81 1.13 4.79
C ASP A 191 21.05 1.66 3.37
N ASN A 192 20.03 2.26 2.75
CA ASN A 192 20.05 2.74 1.37
C ASN A 192 20.37 1.63 0.37
N ARG A 193 19.74 0.47 0.55
CA ARG A 193 19.86 -0.65 -0.39
C ARG A 193 18.50 -1.16 -0.81
N ILE A 194 18.45 -1.71 -2.00
CA ILE A 194 17.34 -2.50 -2.53
C ILE A 194 17.81 -3.94 -2.57
N TYR A 195 17.05 -4.84 -1.95
CA TYR A 195 17.32 -6.27 -1.92
C TYR A 195 16.37 -7.02 -2.83
N ARG A 196 16.91 -8.03 -3.50
CA ARG A 196 16.17 -9.04 -4.26
C ARG A 196 16.38 -10.38 -3.57
N LEU A 197 15.28 -10.99 -3.12
CA LEU A 197 15.30 -12.24 -2.37
C LEU A 197 14.56 -13.32 -3.16
N ASN A 198 15.02 -14.56 -3.05
CA ASN A 198 14.31 -15.72 -3.57
C ASN A 198 13.11 -16.06 -2.68
N THR A 199 11.92 -16.26 -3.26
CA THR A 199 10.68 -16.53 -2.51
C THR A 199 10.65 -17.86 -1.78
N GLU A 200 11.34 -18.89 -2.29
CA GLU A 200 11.36 -20.24 -1.71
C GLU A 200 12.28 -20.33 -0.50
N THR A 201 13.42 -19.61 -0.55
CA THR A 201 14.50 -19.80 0.44
C THR A 201 14.74 -18.56 1.33
N GLY A 202 14.25 -17.39 0.94
CA GLY A 202 14.58 -16.13 1.60
C GLY A 202 16.02 -15.65 1.36
N ASN A 203 16.81 -16.34 0.54
CA ASN A 203 18.20 -15.96 0.28
C ASN A 203 18.27 -14.70 -0.57
N THR A 204 19.22 -13.82 -0.22
CA THR A 204 19.53 -12.64 -1.06
C THR A 204 20.18 -13.13 -2.36
N VAL A 205 19.55 -12.80 -3.48
CA VAL A 205 20.03 -13.09 -4.84
C VAL A 205 20.83 -11.93 -5.40
N ALA A 206 20.42 -10.71 -5.09
CA ALA A 206 21.12 -9.49 -5.48
C ALA A 206 20.79 -8.37 -4.49
N GLU A 207 21.69 -7.38 -4.45
CA GLU A 207 21.47 -6.12 -3.76
C GLU A 207 22.01 -4.95 -4.60
N LEU A 208 21.36 -3.79 -4.48
CA LEU A 208 21.74 -2.57 -5.16
C LEU A 208 21.87 -1.45 -4.13
N PRO A 209 23.08 -0.89 -3.90
CA PRO A 209 23.22 0.36 -3.17
C PRO A 209 22.58 1.51 -3.96
N VAL A 210 21.84 2.38 -3.28
CA VAL A 210 21.20 3.57 -3.85
C VAL A 210 21.65 4.83 -3.11
N GLU A 211 21.53 5.96 -3.77
CA GLU A 211 22.04 7.25 -3.28
C GLU A 211 21.20 7.91 -2.18
N ALA A 212 19.99 7.39 -1.96
CA ALA A 212 19.05 7.92 -0.97
C ALA A 212 18.13 6.82 -0.45
N LEU A 213 17.36 7.11 0.58
CA LEU A 213 16.49 6.16 1.25
C LEU A 213 15.35 5.71 0.32
N PRO A 214 15.21 4.41 0.03
CA PRO A 214 14.01 3.88 -0.61
C PRO A 214 12.79 4.09 0.28
N LEU A 215 11.69 4.62 -0.25
CA LEU A 215 10.47 4.90 0.52
C LEU A 215 9.21 4.38 -0.14
N GLY A 216 8.19 4.19 0.70
CA GLY A 216 6.84 3.85 0.26
C GLY A 216 6.72 2.42 -0.23
N ARG A 217 6.25 2.25 -1.46
CA ARG A 217 6.01 0.94 -2.09
C ARG A 217 6.76 0.83 -3.40
N ILE A 218 7.33 -0.34 -3.63
CA ILE A 218 7.87 -0.70 -4.94
C ILE A 218 6.71 -1.08 -5.86
N THR A 219 6.64 -0.44 -7.01
CA THR A 219 5.63 -0.73 -8.04
C THR A 219 6.26 -1.62 -9.12
N LEU A 220 5.63 -2.76 -9.38
CA LEU A 220 6.01 -3.65 -10.48
C LEU A 220 5.47 -3.09 -11.80
N THR A 221 6.27 -3.16 -12.84
CA THR A 221 5.93 -2.76 -14.21
C THR A 221 6.23 -3.89 -15.19
N ALA A 222 5.80 -3.76 -16.43
CA ALA A 222 6.16 -4.72 -17.48
C ALA A 222 7.68 -4.82 -17.70
N ASN A 223 8.42 -3.74 -17.43
CA ASN A 223 9.86 -3.65 -17.67
C ASN A 223 10.72 -3.85 -16.40
N GLY A 224 10.10 -4.01 -15.22
CA GLY A 224 10.83 -4.17 -13.96
C GLY A 224 10.16 -3.53 -12.75
N LEU A 225 10.87 -2.66 -12.07
CA LEU A 225 10.47 -2.04 -10.80
C LEU A 225 10.51 -0.53 -10.90
N MET A 226 9.61 0.13 -10.19
CA MET A 226 9.69 1.58 -9.93
C MET A 226 9.51 1.87 -8.46
N LEU A 227 10.29 2.81 -7.94
CA LEU A 227 10.23 3.22 -6.55
C LEU A 227 10.69 4.67 -6.39
N LEU A 228 10.46 5.19 -5.19
CA LEU A 228 10.87 6.52 -4.79
C LEU A 228 12.12 6.42 -3.92
N LEU A 229 13.07 7.30 -4.18
CA LEU A 229 14.23 7.54 -3.32
C LEU A 229 14.13 8.96 -2.77
N GLU A 230 14.38 9.16 -1.47
CA GLU A 230 14.33 10.48 -0.84
C GLU A 230 15.56 10.73 0.03
N ASN A 231 16.20 11.88 -0.19
CA ASN A 231 17.15 12.46 0.74
C ASN A 231 16.43 13.53 1.58
N GLN A 232 16.04 13.14 2.78
CA GLN A 232 15.27 13.99 3.69
C GLN A 232 16.07 15.21 4.18
N THR A 233 17.39 15.10 4.28
CA THR A 233 18.28 16.18 4.75
C THR A 233 18.41 17.27 3.69
N GLU A 234 18.69 16.87 2.46
CA GLU A 234 18.89 17.80 1.33
C GLU A 234 17.59 18.11 0.58
N ARG A 235 16.49 17.48 0.99
CA ARG A 235 15.13 17.68 0.45
C ARG A 235 15.04 17.52 -1.08
N TRP A 236 15.63 16.43 -1.58
CA TRP A 236 15.47 16.02 -2.98
C TRP A 236 15.10 14.54 -3.06
N GLY A 237 14.56 14.14 -4.19
CA GLY A 237 14.18 12.77 -4.45
C GLY A 237 14.29 12.37 -5.91
N TYR A 238 14.21 11.08 -6.16
CA TYR A 238 14.13 10.49 -7.48
C TYR A 238 12.97 9.51 -7.58
N VAL A 239 12.34 9.49 -8.76
CA VAL A 239 11.67 8.30 -9.26
C VAL A 239 12.72 7.49 -10.00
N VAL A 240 12.89 6.23 -9.65
CA VAL A 240 13.84 5.35 -10.31
C VAL A 240 13.13 4.16 -10.92
N SER A 241 13.58 3.77 -12.11
CA SER A 241 13.17 2.55 -12.78
C SER A 241 14.33 1.60 -12.89
N LEU A 242 14.10 0.35 -12.50
CA LEU A 242 15.09 -0.73 -12.49
C LEU A 242 14.52 -1.95 -13.20
N THR A 243 15.38 -2.76 -13.82
CA THR A 243 14.99 -4.12 -14.23
C THR A 243 14.74 -5.01 -13.01
N THR A 244 14.12 -6.16 -13.19
CA THR A 244 13.99 -7.18 -12.13
C THR A 244 15.34 -7.73 -11.65
N ASP A 245 16.44 -7.53 -12.40
CA ASP A 245 17.81 -7.83 -11.98
C ASP A 245 18.50 -6.66 -11.26
N LEU A 246 17.73 -5.65 -10.86
CA LEU A 246 18.17 -4.43 -10.18
C LEU A 246 19.15 -3.58 -11.02
N LYS A 247 19.11 -3.66 -12.34
CA LYS A 247 19.90 -2.80 -13.22
C LYS A 247 19.14 -1.50 -13.47
N PRO A 248 19.76 -0.32 -13.34
CA PRO A 248 19.13 0.95 -13.64
C PRO A 248 18.66 1.03 -15.10
N ILE A 249 17.42 1.50 -15.30
CA ILE A 249 16.86 1.84 -16.62
C ILE A 249 16.91 3.36 -16.78
N TRP A 250 16.24 4.08 -15.89
CA TRP A 250 16.24 5.53 -15.85
C TRP A 250 15.99 6.06 -14.42
N ARG A 251 16.33 7.32 -14.21
CA ARG A 251 15.95 8.05 -13.02
C ARG A 251 15.53 9.47 -13.38
N GLN A 252 14.52 9.97 -12.70
CA GLN A 252 14.04 11.35 -12.86
C GLN A 252 14.04 12.05 -11.51
N LYS A 253 14.76 13.18 -11.43
CA LYS A 253 14.74 14.03 -10.24
C LYS A 253 13.37 14.69 -10.12
N PHE A 254 12.86 14.72 -8.91
CA PHE A 254 11.57 15.33 -8.60
C PHE A 254 11.70 16.29 -7.42
N SER A 255 10.75 17.25 -7.33
CA SER A 255 10.71 18.20 -6.22
C SER A 255 10.56 17.47 -4.87
N PRO A 256 11.16 18.00 -3.78
CA PRO A 256 11.13 17.36 -2.48
C PRO A 256 9.72 17.28 -1.89
N GLU A 257 9.59 16.45 -0.86
CA GLU A 257 8.34 16.17 -0.13
C GLU A 257 7.39 15.23 -0.89
N TRP A 258 7.88 13.98 -1.09
CA TRP A 258 7.02 12.91 -1.59
C TRP A 258 5.85 12.67 -0.64
N ALA A 259 4.67 12.61 -1.20
CA ALA A 259 3.48 12.31 -0.44
C ALA A 259 2.72 11.10 -0.97
N SER A 260 2.85 10.78 -2.26
CA SER A 260 2.30 9.53 -2.77
C SER A 260 3.16 8.37 -2.28
N GLU A 261 2.52 7.33 -1.76
CA GLU A 261 3.24 6.17 -1.22
C GLU A 261 3.94 5.33 -2.30
N ARG A 262 3.57 5.52 -3.57
CA ARG A 262 4.12 4.76 -4.70
C ARG A 262 3.95 5.50 -6.03
N PRO A 263 4.82 5.25 -7.01
CA PRO A 263 4.53 5.54 -8.40
C PRO A 263 3.32 4.71 -8.87
N THR A 264 2.35 5.34 -9.52
CA THR A 264 1.16 4.64 -10.05
C THR A 264 1.30 4.46 -11.55
N VAL A 265 1.27 3.21 -12.01
CA VAL A 265 1.41 2.89 -13.44
C VAL A 265 0.06 2.99 -14.14
N LEU A 266 0.04 3.69 -15.26
CA LEU A 266 -1.13 3.85 -16.13
C LEU A 266 -0.72 3.67 -17.60
N GLY A 267 -0.88 2.47 -18.11
CA GLY A 267 -0.40 2.13 -19.46
C GLY A 267 1.11 2.32 -19.57
N GLU A 268 1.54 3.21 -20.47
CA GLU A 268 2.95 3.57 -20.66
C GLU A 268 3.41 4.75 -19.82
N SER A 269 2.57 5.24 -18.91
CA SER A 269 2.86 6.37 -18.03
C SER A 269 3.01 5.93 -16.58
N VAL A 270 3.80 6.67 -15.83
CA VAL A 270 3.92 6.60 -14.38
C VAL A 270 3.52 7.92 -13.79
N ILE A 271 2.54 7.91 -12.89
CA ILE A 271 2.05 9.10 -12.23
C ILE A 271 2.60 9.16 -10.82
N VAL A 272 3.13 10.30 -10.45
CA VAL A 272 3.67 10.61 -9.12
C VAL A 272 3.13 11.94 -8.63
N GLY A 273 3.06 12.09 -7.30
CA GLY A 273 2.58 13.32 -6.68
C GLY A 273 3.38 13.69 -5.44
N ASN A 274 3.35 14.96 -5.03
CA ASN A 274 4.04 15.46 -3.85
C ASN A 274 3.14 16.31 -2.93
N CYS A 275 3.68 16.70 -1.77
CA CYS A 275 2.95 17.54 -0.81
C CYS A 275 2.82 19.01 -1.21
N ARG A 276 3.41 19.43 -2.32
CA ARG A 276 3.15 20.76 -2.89
C ARG A 276 1.96 20.77 -3.83
N GLY A 277 1.29 19.62 -3.99
CA GLY A 277 0.18 19.46 -4.91
C GLY A 277 0.60 19.25 -6.35
N GLU A 278 1.89 19.07 -6.64
CA GLU A 278 2.37 18.77 -7.98
C GLU A 278 2.10 17.30 -8.31
N VAL A 279 1.52 17.05 -9.48
CA VAL A 279 1.32 15.73 -10.06
C VAL A 279 2.02 15.71 -11.42
N ALA A 280 2.82 14.69 -11.66
CA ALA A 280 3.50 14.52 -12.94
C ALA A 280 3.26 13.11 -13.49
N ALA A 281 3.03 13.03 -14.80
CA ALA A 281 3.14 11.79 -15.53
C ALA A 281 4.49 11.74 -16.26
N LEU A 282 5.17 10.62 -16.08
CA LEU A 282 6.43 10.30 -16.71
C LEU A 282 6.23 9.12 -17.65
N SER A 283 7.00 9.07 -18.73
CA SER A 283 7.07 7.89 -19.59
C SER A 283 7.67 6.72 -18.79
N ALA A 284 7.00 5.57 -18.79
CA ALA A 284 7.49 4.38 -18.11
C ALA A 284 8.77 3.81 -18.73
N SER A 285 9.04 4.09 -20.01
CA SER A 285 10.19 3.56 -20.74
C SER A 285 11.49 4.32 -20.47
N ASP A 286 11.42 5.67 -20.36
CA ASP A 286 12.61 6.51 -20.30
C ASP A 286 12.57 7.63 -19.23
N GLY A 287 11.44 7.76 -18.51
CA GLY A 287 11.27 8.74 -17.44
C GLY A 287 11.03 10.17 -17.92
N THR A 288 10.86 10.41 -19.22
CA THR A 288 10.58 11.77 -19.74
C THR A 288 9.22 12.27 -19.26
N SER A 289 9.16 13.56 -18.92
CA SER A 289 7.90 14.18 -18.46
C SER A 289 6.92 14.32 -19.61
N GLN A 290 5.73 13.75 -19.45
CA GLN A 290 4.64 13.82 -20.44
C GLN A 290 3.69 14.99 -20.18
N TRP A 291 3.24 15.13 -18.93
CA TRP A 291 2.41 16.24 -18.49
C TRP A 291 2.57 16.50 -16.99
N LYS A 292 2.20 17.68 -16.56
CA LYS A 292 2.16 18.10 -15.16
C LYS A 292 0.89 18.86 -14.87
N LEU A 293 0.41 18.76 -13.64
CA LEU A 293 -0.67 19.57 -13.11
C LEU A 293 -0.39 19.92 -11.66
N SER A 294 -1.01 21.00 -11.19
CA SER A 294 -0.93 21.44 -9.79
C SER A 294 -2.33 21.42 -9.18
N LEU A 295 -2.45 20.76 -8.03
CA LEU A 295 -3.66 20.67 -7.25
C LEU A 295 -3.49 21.43 -5.94
N LYS A 296 -4.58 21.79 -5.32
CA LYS A 296 -4.54 22.32 -3.97
C LYS A 296 -4.48 21.15 -2.98
N GLY A 297 -3.40 21.07 -2.19
CA GLY A 297 -3.23 20.10 -1.11
C GLY A 297 -2.12 19.09 -1.35
N CYS A 298 -1.76 18.38 -0.29
CA CYS A 298 -0.74 17.34 -0.30
C CYS A 298 -1.28 16.05 -0.93
N ILE A 299 -0.65 15.56 -2.01
CA ILE A 299 -1.08 14.35 -2.73
C ILE A 299 -0.75 13.13 -1.89
N ARG A 300 -1.76 12.40 -1.44
CA ARG A 300 -1.59 11.19 -0.63
C ARG A 300 -1.76 9.89 -1.39
N SER A 301 -2.57 9.91 -2.44
CA SER A 301 -2.87 8.70 -3.19
C SER A 301 -3.22 9.03 -4.63
N ILE A 302 -2.81 8.14 -5.52
CA ILE A 302 -3.13 8.21 -6.94
C ILE A 302 -3.58 6.82 -7.35
N GLU A 303 -4.80 6.72 -7.86
CA GLU A 303 -5.36 5.48 -8.39
C GLU A 303 -5.94 5.73 -9.77
N ASN A 304 -5.97 4.71 -10.60
CA ASN A 304 -6.49 4.82 -11.95
C ASN A 304 -7.58 3.78 -12.22
N SER A 305 -8.49 4.14 -13.08
CA SER A 305 -9.49 3.24 -13.65
C SER A 305 -9.76 3.63 -15.09
N GLU A 306 -9.44 2.75 -16.01
CA GLU A 306 -9.54 3.05 -17.45
C GLU A 306 -8.72 4.28 -17.83
N ASN A 307 -9.36 5.32 -18.40
CA ASN A 307 -8.73 6.58 -18.80
C ASN A 307 -8.88 7.70 -17.74
N ARG A 308 -9.27 7.37 -16.50
CA ARG A 308 -9.49 8.35 -15.42
C ARG A 308 -8.55 8.10 -14.26
N VAL A 309 -7.97 9.17 -13.73
CA VAL A 309 -7.11 9.16 -12.54
C VAL A 309 -7.86 9.78 -11.37
N PHE A 310 -7.84 9.11 -10.23
CA PHE A 310 -8.38 9.59 -8.97
C PHE A 310 -7.23 9.96 -8.04
N ILE A 311 -7.21 11.22 -7.60
CA ILE A 311 -6.12 11.77 -6.79
C ILE A 311 -6.71 12.21 -5.45
N GLY A 312 -6.33 11.53 -4.40
CA GLY A 312 -6.71 11.89 -3.03
C GLY A 312 -5.67 12.83 -2.41
N VAL A 313 -6.14 13.93 -1.85
CA VAL A 313 -5.30 14.88 -1.11
C VAL A 313 -5.60 14.83 0.39
N GLN A 314 -4.60 15.21 1.19
CA GLN A 314 -4.68 15.15 2.66
C GLN A 314 -5.85 15.96 3.23
N GLU A 315 -6.22 17.03 2.57
CA GLU A 315 -7.30 17.94 2.97
C GLU A 315 -8.71 17.37 2.75
N GLY A 316 -8.80 16.09 2.32
CA GLY A 316 -10.06 15.36 2.22
C GLY A 316 -10.80 15.56 0.88
N THR A 317 -10.11 16.06 -0.15
CA THR A 317 -10.66 16.16 -1.51
C THR A 317 -10.18 15.00 -2.37
N ILE A 318 -11.05 14.49 -3.23
CA ILE A 318 -10.68 13.56 -4.31
C ILE A 318 -10.92 14.26 -5.63
N TYR A 319 -9.86 14.40 -6.41
CA TYR A 319 -9.94 14.91 -7.78
C TYR A 319 -10.07 13.73 -8.74
N ALA A 320 -10.87 13.90 -9.78
CA ALA A 320 -10.99 12.95 -10.88
C ALA A 320 -10.65 13.67 -12.20
N TYR A 321 -9.67 13.14 -12.93
CA TYR A 321 -9.23 13.69 -14.20
C TYR A 321 -9.35 12.62 -15.29
N ASP A 322 -9.98 13.01 -16.38
CA ASP A 322 -9.97 12.22 -17.61
C ASP A 322 -8.64 12.46 -18.33
N LEU A 323 -7.94 11.40 -18.64
CA LEU A 323 -6.70 11.47 -19.39
C LEU A 323 -6.99 11.71 -20.87
N PRO A 324 -6.11 12.44 -21.57
CA PRO A 324 -6.27 12.61 -23.00
C PRO A 324 -6.33 11.25 -23.70
N PRO A 325 -7.12 11.12 -24.77
CA PRO A 325 -7.18 9.89 -25.54
C PRO A 325 -5.77 9.54 -26.04
N LYS A 326 -5.43 8.26 -26.00
CA LYS A 326 -4.19 7.76 -26.60
C LYS A 326 -4.27 8.01 -28.10
N HIS A 327 -3.33 8.77 -28.67
CA HIS A 327 -3.16 8.94 -30.10
C HIS A 327 -2.42 7.74 -30.70
#